data_4f9dacaca1daf579c59247d6adfac406
#
_entry.id   4f9dacaca1daf579c59247d6adfac406
#
_cell.length_a   1.000
_cell.length_b   1.000
_cell.length_c   1.000
_cell.angle_alpha   90.00
_cell.angle_beta   90.00
_cell.angle_gamma   90.00
#
_symmetry.space_group_name_H-M   'P 1'
#
loop_
_entity.id
_entity.type
_entity.pdbx_description
1 polymer ?
#
loop_
_entity_poly.entity_id
_entity_poly.type
_entity_poly.pdbx_seq_one_letter_code
_entity_poly.pdbx_strand_id
1 'polypeptide(L)'
;HARGVSLTPAGNTFLAQARSPVAHAEEVASTGRALGESAQGILEVGCFWTLSPFFLPGLLVLARERHPELEIKVSEGPLNELQKLLHNGNIEMALLYDIDLDPTLARLPLATIKPHVLLPASHPMPTRASLSLKSLRDEPFILLDLPHSRDYFLGFFGKLGFQPRVHHRSQSFELVRGLVASGEGYGILNLQPASQQTYDGGTVKCLPIRE
;
A
#
# COMPACT_ATOMS: atom_id res chain seq x y z
N HIS A 1 37.09 2.84 9.14
CA HIS A 1 36.83 2.04 10.36
C HIS A 1 36.94 0.56 10.04
N ALA A 2 37.33 -0.26 11.03
CA ALA A 2 37.49 -1.73 10.84
C ALA A 2 36.18 -2.48 10.43
N ARG A 3 35.07 -1.79 10.34
CA ARG A 3 33.74 -2.32 9.98
C ARG A 3 33.05 -1.65 8.78
N GLY A 4 33.82 -0.95 7.95
CA GLY A 4 33.29 -0.29 6.76
C GLY A 4 33.59 1.22 6.69
N VAL A 5 33.08 1.86 5.65
CA VAL A 5 33.22 3.31 5.40
C VAL A 5 31.92 4.00 5.78
N SER A 6 32.00 5.12 6.51
CA SER A 6 30.87 6.01 6.77
C SER A 6 31.16 7.38 6.18
N LEU A 7 30.12 8.04 5.67
CA LEU A 7 30.24 9.38 5.12
C LEU A 7 30.43 10.41 6.25
N THR A 8 31.30 11.38 6.00
CA THR A 8 31.39 12.60 6.83
C THR A 8 30.17 13.49 6.62
N PRO A 9 29.88 14.47 7.49
CA PRO A 9 28.82 15.46 7.24
C PRO A 9 28.94 16.15 5.88
N ALA A 10 30.14 16.54 5.49
CA ALA A 10 30.42 17.10 4.15
C ALA A 10 30.19 16.09 3.04
N GLY A 11 30.54 14.81 3.26
CA GLY A 11 30.27 13.71 2.32
C GLY A 11 28.79 13.47 2.12
N ASN A 12 27.96 13.56 3.16
CA ASN A 12 26.51 13.46 3.06
C ASN A 12 25.91 14.62 2.23
N THR A 13 26.39 15.85 2.46
CA THR A 13 25.97 17.03 1.68
C THR A 13 26.37 16.90 0.22
N PHE A 14 27.63 16.50 -0.05
CA PHE A 14 28.11 16.26 -1.41
C PHE A 14 27.34 15.16 -2.12
N LEU A 15 27.08 14.04 -1.44
CA LEU A 15 26.33 12.92 -2.02
C LEU A 15 24.90 13.33 -2.38
N ALA A 16 24.24 14.11 -1.52
CA ALA A 16 22.91 14.64 -1.80
C ALA A 16 22.89 15.53 -3.04
N GLN A 17 23.92 16.38 -3.22
CA GLN A 17 24.06 17.26 -4.39
C GLN A 17 24.50 16.50 -5.65
N ALA A 18 25.34 15.47 -5.51
CA ALA A 18 25.83 14.68 -6.64
C ALA A 18 24.76 13.74 -7.22
N ARG A 19 23.80 13.30 -6.41
CA ARG A 19 22.70 12.43 -6.85
C ARG A 19 21.81 13.10 -7.88
N SER A 20 21.50 14.38 -7.72
CA SER A 20 20.62 15.11 -8.66
C SER A 20 21.18 15.16 -10.09
N PRO A 21 22.45 15.56 -10.34
CA PRO A 21 23.04 15.50 -11.68
C PRO A 21 23.15 14.09 -12.26
N VAL A 22 23.45 13.08 -11.42
CA VAL A 22 23.51 11.69 -11.86
C VAL A 22 22.12 11.19 -12.27
N ALA A 23 21.11 11.43 -11.45
CA ALA A 23 19.72 11.08 -11.78
C ALA A 23 19.25 11.79 -13.06
N HIS A 24 19.61 13.06 -13.25
CA HIS A 24 19.28 13.79 -14.48
C HIS A 24 20.01 13.23 -15.71
N ALA A 25 21.28 12.84 -15.58
CA ALA A 25 22.02 12.18 -16.66
C ALA A 25 21.40 10.81 -17.01
N GLU A 26 20.96 10.06 -16.03
CA GLU A 26 20.24 8.80 -16.20
C GLU A 26 18.87 9.00 -16.84
N GLU A 27 18.14 10.06 -16.46
CA GLU A 27 16.88 10.46 -17.08
C GLU A 27 17.05 10.81 -18.56
N VAL A 28 18.07 11.58 -18.90
CA VAL A 28 18.42 11.90 -20.30
C VAL A 28 18.78 10.62 -21.07
N ALA A 29 19.57 9.74 -20.48
CA ALA A 29 19.91 8.44 -21.08
C ALA A 29 18.69 7.51 -21.19
N SER A 30 17.76 7.54 -20.23
CA SER A 30 16.49 6.84 -20.27
C SER A 30 15.56 7.38 -21.34
N THR A 31 15.45 8.71 -21.44
CA THR A 31 14.67 9.38 -22.49
C THR A 31 15.23 9.03 -23.87
N GLY A 32 16.56 9.02 -24.04
CA GLY A 32 17.21 8.58 -25.26
C GLY A 32 16.94 7.11 -25.62
N ARG A 33 16.83 6.24 -24.60
CA ARG A 33 16.48 4.82 -24.77
C ARG A 33 14.98 4.62 -25.02
N ALA A 34 14.12 5.43 -24.42
CA ALA A 34 12.66 5.38 -24.60
C ALA A 34 12.22 5.87 -26.00
N LEU A 35 13.10 6.55 -26.74
CA LEU A 35 12.91 6.84 -28.16
C LEU A 35 13.19 5.60 -29.05
N GLY A 36 13.75 4.52 -28.51
CA GLY A 36 13.78 3.18 -29.09
C GLY A 36 12.54 2.39 -28.63
N GLU A 37 11.92 1.64 -29.52
CA GLU A 37 10.59 0.98 -29.38
C GLU A 37 10.43 -0.04 -28.24
N SER A 38 11.43 -0.28 -27.39
CA SER A 38 11.36 -1.26 -26.29
C SER A 38 12.02 -0.72 -25.01
N ALA A 39 11.29 -0.75 -23.89
CA ALA A 39 11.88 -0.50 -22.58
C ALA A 39 12.80 -1.67 -22.20
N GLN A 40 14.04 -1.38 -21.80
CA GLN A 40 15.08 -2.37 -21.46
C GLN A 40 15.91 -1.93 -20.25
N GLY A 41 16.57 -2.87 -19.60
CA GLY A 41 17.38 -2.61 -18.41
C GLY A 41 16.67 -2.96 -17.12
N ILE A 42 17.08 -2.33 -16.02
CA ILE A 42 16.51 -2.59 -14.68
C ILE A 42 15.60 -1.42 -14.30
N LEU A 43 14.43 -1.72 -13.79
CA LEU A 43 13.48 -0.78 -13.20
C LEU A 43 13.23 -1.16 -11.73
N GLU A 44 13.64 -0.29 -10.82
CA GLU A 44 13.43 -0.47 -9.38
C GLU A 44 12.07 0.12 -8.98
N VAL A 45 11.15 -0.73 -8.54
CA VAL A 45 9.75 -0.36 -8.24
C VAL A 45 9.45 -0.58 -6.77
N GLY A 46 8.93 0.44 -6.11
CA GLY A 46 8.36 0.32 -4.77
C GLY A 46 6.89 -0.13 -4.81
N CYS A 47 6.47 -0.88 -3.81
CA CYS A 47 5.05 -1.20 -3.64
C CYS A 47 4.65 -1.21 -2.16
N PHE A 48 3.56 -0.51 -1.84
CA PHE A 48 3.03 -0.54 -0.49
C PHE A 48 2.49 -1.96 -0.15
N TRP A 49 2.85 -2.48 1.02
CA TRP A 49 2.59 -3.87 1.44
C TRP A 49 1.19 -4.41 1.14
N THR A 50 0.15 -3.62 1.38
CA THR A 50 -1.22 -4.10 1.17
C THR A 50 -1.64 -4.07 -0.30
N LEU A 51 -0.91 -3.35 -1.17
CA LEU A 51 -1.14 -3.32 -2.61
C LEU A 51 -0.42 -4.47 -3.33
N SER A 52 0.74 -4.87 -2.82
CA SER A 52 1.62 -5.84 -3.48
C SER A 52 0.92 -7.14 -3.90
N PRO A 53 0.19 -7.86 -3.03
CA PRO A 53 -0.43 -9.13 -3.42
C PRO A 53 -1.51 -9.00 -4.49
N PHE A 54 -2.08 -7.80 -4.64
CA PHE A 54 -3.18 -7.56 -5.58
C PHE A 54 -2.70 -7.09 -6.95
N PHE A 55 -1.60 -6.35 -7.00
CA PHE A 55 -1.17 -5.68 -8.22
C PHE A 55 0.12 -6.21 -8.80
N LEU A 56 1.11 -6.55 -7.98
CA LEU A 56 2.44 -6.95 -8.47
C LEU A 56 2.41 -8.20 -9.34
N PRO A 57 1.71 -9.30 -8.99
CA PRO A 57 1.73 -10.49 -9.82
C PRO A 57 1.29 -10.23 -11.26
N GLY A 58 0.18 -9.51 -11.44
CA GLY A 58 -0.32 -9.15 -12.77
C GLY A 58 0.57 -8.17 -13.51
N LEU A 59 1.11 -7.18 -12.78
CA LEU A 59 2.01 -6.17 -13.34
C LEU A 59 3.30 -6.81 -13.87
N LEU A 60 3.91 -7.71 -13.08
CA LEU A 60 5.17 -8.37 -13.46
C LEU A 60 4.98 -9.30 -14.67
N VAL A 61 3.85 -10.03 -14.73
CA VAL A 61 3.52 -10.85 -15.91
C VAL A 61 3.37 -9.97 -17.15
N LEU A 62 2.58 -8.90 -17.05
CA LEU A 62 2.32 -7.99 -18.17
C LEU A 62 3.60 -7.28 -18.63
N ALA A 63 4.45 -6.86 -17.69
CA ALA A 63 5.73 -6.24 -18.02
C ALA A 63 6.65 -7.19 -18.79
N ARG A 64 6.77 -8.44 -18.34
CA ARG A 64 7.58 -9.46 -19.03
C ARG A 64 7.06 -9.75 -20.45
N GLU A 65 5.74 -9.76 -20.65
CA GLU A 65 5.14 -10.02 -21.95
C GLU A 65 5.36 -8.85 -22.93
N ARG A 66 5.26 -7.60 -22.44
CA ARG A 66 5.35 -6.42 -23.30
C ARG A 66 6.77 -5.89 -23.46
N HIS A 67 7.60 -6.09 -22.46
CA HIS A 67 8.98 -5.57 -22.36
C HIS A 67 9.92 -6.68 -21.88
N PRO A 68 10.21 -7.71 -22.69
CA PRO A 68 10.99 -8.87 -22.24
C PRO A 68 12.42 -8.57 -21.85
N GLU A 69 12.95 -7.42 -22.27
CA GLU A 69 14.28 -6.94 -21.91
C GLU A 69 14.31 -6.04 -20.66
N LEU A 70 13.14 -5.82 -20.02
CA LEU A 70 13.01 -5.04 -18.79
C LEU A 70 13.00 -5.97 -17.59
N GLU A 71 14.00 -5.86 -16.73
CA GLU A 71 14.03 -6.50 -15.42
C GLU A 71 13.38 -5.59 -14.37
N ILE A 72 12.31 -6.02 -13.72
CA ILE A 72 11.69 -5.27 -12.63
C ILE A 72 12.15 -5.84 -11.31
N LYS A 73 12.78 -5.00 -10.49
CA LYS A 73 13.10 -5.28 -9.09
C LYS A 73 12.11 -4.59 -8.19
N VAL A 74 11.61 -5.31 -7.19
CA VAL A 74 10.56 -4.83 -6.31
C VAL A 74 11.07 -4.63 -4.90
N SER A 75 10.78 -3.45 -4.33
CA SER A 75 10.95 -3.13 -2.92
C SER A 75 9.58 -2.93 -2.27
N GLU A 76 9.22 -3.80 -1.32
CA GLU A 76 7.99 -3.68 -0.57
C GLU A 76 8.24 -2.99 0.77
N GLY A 77 7.31 -2.12 1.19
CA GLY A 77 7.50 -1.42 2.44
C GLY A 77 6.34 -0.52 2.85
N PRO A 78 6.47 0.15 4.01
CA PRO A 78 5.55 1.19 4.45
C PRO A 78 5.77 2.48 3.66
N LEU A 79 4.75 3.33 3.66
CA LEU A 79 4.70 4.56 2.87
C LEU A 79 5.91 5.48 3.08
N ASN A 80 6.32 5.68 4.33
CA ASN A 80 7.44 6.54 4.70
C ASN A 80 8.80 6.02 4.21
N GLU A 81 9.00 4.71 4.16
CA GLU A 81 10.22 4.10 3.63
C GLU A 81 10.26 4.19 2.12
N LEU A 82 9.17 3.88 1.45
CA LEU A 82 9.08 3.96 -0.01
C LEU A 82 9.26 5.40 -0.51
N GLN A 83 8.71 6.40 0.19
CA GLN A 83 8.97 7.80 -0.13
C GLN A 83 10.46 8.17 0.03
N LYS A 84 11.14 7.66 1.07
CA LYS A 84 12.59 7.86 1.22
C LYS A 84 13.38 7.20 0.08
N LEU A 85 13.00 6.00 -0.34
CA LEU A 85 13.64 5.33 -1.48
C LEU A 85 13.46 6.11 -2.78
N LEU A 86 12.26 6.68 -3.04
CA LEU A 86 12.00 7.57 -4.17
C LEU A 86 12.88 8.82 -4.12
N HIS A 87 12.92 9.54 -2.99
CA HIS A 87 13.73 10.74 -2.83
C HIS A 87 15.24 10.49 -2.99
N ASN A 88 15.68 9.30 -2.59
CA ASN A 88 17.08 8.91 -2.69
C ASN A 88 17.45 8.36 -4.10
N GLY A 89 16.48 8.18 -5.00
CA GLY A 89 16.69 7.57 -6.31
C GLY A 89 17.06 6.08 -6.19
N ASN A 90 16.66 5.41 -5.13
CA ASN A 90 16.85 3.96 -4.98
C ASN A 90 15.75 3.16 -5.68
N ILE A 91 14.61 3.77 -5.91
CA ILE A 91 13.52 3.28 -6.76
C ILE A 91 13.06 4.44 -7.66
N GLU A 92 12.67 4.13 -8.90
CA GLU A 92 12.23 5.13 -9.88
C GLU A 92 10.74 5.45 -9.74
N MET A 93 9.96 4.47 -9.31
CA MET A 93 8.52 4.64 -9.10
C MET A 93 8.01 3.77 -7.95
N ALA A 94 6.82 4.12 -7.45
CA ALA A 94 6.18 3.30 -6.44
C ALA A 94 4.66 3.29 -6.60
N LEU A 95 4.05 2.13 -6.33
CA LEU A 95 2.61 1.97 -6.22
C LEU A 95 2.19 2.22 -4.78
N LEU A 96 1.50 3.32 -4.55
CA LEU A 96 1.15 3.84 -3.23
C LEU A 96 -0.33 4.24 -3.16
N TYR A 97 -0.86 4.35 -1.95
CA TYR A 97 -2.08 5.12 -1.71
C TYR A 97 -1.74 6.62 -1.71
N ASP A 98 -2.62 7.44 -2.27
CA ASP A 98 -2.51 8.90 -2.22
C ASP A 98 -2.97 9.43 -0.83
N ILE A 99 -2.19 9.09 0.21
CA ILE A 99 -2.41 9.49 1.59
C ILE A 99 -1.08 10.02 2.14
N ASP A 100 -1.03 11.27 2.58
CA ASP A 100 0.15 11.91 3.17
C ASP A 100 1.43 11.77 2.33
N LEU A 101 1.29 11.83 1.00
CA LEU A 101 2.43 11.81 0.10
C LEU A 101 3.12 13.17 0.07
N ASP A 102 4.44 13.15 0.02
CA ASP A 102 5.25 14.35 -0.17
C ASP A 102 4.80 15.09 -1.46
N PRO A 103 4.48 16.39 -1.38
CA PRO A 103 3.99 17.16 -2.52
C PRO A 103 5.02 17.30 -3.66
N THR A 104 6.29 17.04 -3.42
CA THR A 104 7.37 17.09 -4.44
C THR A 104 7.39 15.88 -5.34
N LEU A 105 6.74 14.78 -4.96
CA LEU A 105 6.63 13.57 -5.78
C LEU A 105 5.63 13.77 -6.91
N ALA A 106 6.04 13.44 -8.14
CA ALA A 106 5.12 13.36 -9.27
C ALA A 106 4.09 12.24 -9.04
N ARG A 107 2.82 12.49 -9.40
CA ARG A 107 1.71 11.56 -9.14
C ARG A 107 0.96 11.23 -10.40
N LEU A 108 0.71 9.94 -10.62
CA LEU A 108 -0.14 9.43 -11.68
C LEU A 108 -1.30 8.64 -11.02
N PRO A 109 -2.52 9.21 -10.94
CA PRO A 109 -3.67 8.48 -10.41
C PRO A 109 -4.03 7.30 -11.31
N LEU A 110 -4.09 6.09 -10.74
CA LEU A 110 -4.42 4.87 -11.49
C LEU A 110 -5.86 4.42 -11.24
N ALA A 111 -6.32 4.47 -10.00
CA ALA A 111 -7.65 4.03 -9.61
C ALA A 111 -8.09 4.65 -8.29
N THR A 112 -9.40 4.65 -8.05
CA THR A 112 -9.98 4.98 -6.75
C THR A 112 -10.46 3.70 -6.09
N ILE A 113 -9.94 3.39 -4.91
CA ILE A 113 -10.30 2.21 -4.12
C ILE A 113 -11.28 2.63 -3.03
N LYS A 114 -12.43 1.97 -2.96
CA LYS A 114 -13.44 2.25 -1.93
C LYS A 114 -13.27 1.29 -0.75
N PRO A 115 -13.23 1.80 0.49
CA PRO A 115 -13.19 0.95 1.67
C PRO A 115 -14.48 0.15 1.82
N HIS A 116 -14.35 -1.00 2.47
CA HIS A 116 -15.47 -1.88 2.79
C HIS A 116 -15.33 -2.42 4.23
N VAL A 117 -16.46 -2.77 4.81
CA VAL A 117 -16.50 -3.44 6.12
C VAL A 117 -16.33 -4.94 5.92
N LEU A 118 -15.52 -5.55 6.77
CA LEU A 118 -15.47 -7.00 6.95
C LEU A 118 -16.28 -7.39 8.16
N LEU A 119 -17.11 -8.41 7.98
CA LEU A 119 -17.89 -9.06 9.04
C LEU A 119 -17.65 -10.57 9.01
N PRO A 120 -17.79 -11.28 10.13
CA PRO A 120 -17.79 -12.74 10.12
C PRO A 120 -18.93 -13.27 9.26
N ALA A 121 -18.76 -14.44 8.65
CA ALA A 121 -19.79 -15.06 7.81
C ALA A 121 -21.10 -15.28 8.56
N SER A 122 -21.04 -15.53 9.87
CA SER A 122 -22.19 -15.73 10.77
C SER A 122 -22.93 -14.44 11.14
N HIS A 123 -22.36 -13.26 10.85
CA HIS A 123 -22.99 -11.99 11.22
C HIS A 123 -24.40 -11.85 10.59
N PRO A 124 -25.42 -11.37 11.32
CA PRO A 124 -26.81 -11.34 10.86
C PRO A 124 -27.07 -10.38 9.69
N MET A 125 -26.15 -9.43 9.43
CA MET A 125 -26.30 -8.46 8.35
C MET A 125 -26.34 -9.14 6.97
N PRO A 126 -27.33 -8.79 6.09
CA PRO A 126 -27.42 -9.34 4.74
C PRO A 126 -26.21 -8.98 3.87
N THR A 127 -25.70 -9.93 3.10
CA THR A 127 -24.49 -9.77 2.26
C THR A 127 -24.61 -8.70 1.15
N ARG A 128 -25.83 -8.33 0.76
CA ARG A 128 -26.08 -7.34 -0.32
C ARG A 128 -26.40 -5.93 0.20
N ALA A 129 -26.43 -5.74 1.50
CA ALA A 129 -26.72 -4.43 2.08
C ALA A 129 -25.47 -3.56 2.10
N SER A 130 -25.62 -2.27 1.81
CA SER A 130 -24.63 -1.28 2.23
C SER A 130 -24.80 -1.01 3.72
N LEU A 131 -23.69 -0.82 4.43
CA LEU A 131 -23.69 -0.71 5.88
C LEU A 131 -23.29 0.70 6.31
N SER A 132 -24.04 1.27 7.26
CA SER A 132 -23.59 2.45 7.99
C SER A 132 -22.70 2.02 9.17
N LEU A 133 -21.52 2.64 9.32
CA LEU A 133 -20.65 2.35 10.46
C LEU A 133 -21.29 2.67 11.81
N LYS A 134 -22.34 3.51 11.83
CA LYS A 134 -23.11 3.77 13.05
C LYS A 134 -23.81 2.51 13.60
N SER A 135 -24.18 1.56 12.72
CA SER A 135 -24.82 0.31 13.15
C SER A 135 -23.86 -0.65 13.85
N LEU A 136 -22.55 -0.43 13.72
CA LEU A 136 -21.49 -1.22 14.36
C LEU A 136 -20.84 -0.48 15.55
N ARG A 137 -21.46 0.61 16.03
CA ARG A 137 -20.87 1.48 17.04
C ARG A 137 -20.45 0.74 18.32
N ASP A 138 -21.27 -0.22 18.74
CA ASP A 138 -21.07 -0.95 19.99
C ASP A 138 -20.33 -2.28 19.79
N GLU A 139 -20.04 -2.63 18.53
CA GLU A 139 -19.31 -3.85 18.20
C GLU A 139 -17.78 -3.65 18.31
N PRO A 140 -17.02 -4.70 18.64
CA PRO A 140 -15.58 -4.63 18.70
C PRO A 140 -14.98 -4.40 17.30
N PHE A 141 -14.03 -3.48 17.20
CA PHE A 141 -13.36 -3.12 15.96
C PHE A 141 -11.94 -3.68 15.93
N ILE A 142 -11.57 -4.29 14.82
CA ILE A 142 -10.23 -4.81 14.53
C ILE A 142 -9.56 -3.86 13.55
N LEU A 143 -8.54 -3.14 14.03
CA LEU A 143 -7.87 -2.10 13.27
C LEU A 143 -6.67 -2.64 12.51
N LEU A 144 -6.61 -2.40 11.20
CA LEU A 144 -5.36 -2.48 10.44
C LEU A 144 -4.49 -1.27 10.78
N ASP A 145 -3.52 -1.49 11.67
CA ASP A 145 -2.73 -0.46 12.33
C ASP A 145 -1.38 -0.25 11.64
N LEU A 146 -1.41 0.23 10.40
CA LEU A 146 -0.23 0.66 9.65
C LEU A 146 -0.07 2.18 9.78
N PRO A 147 1.17 2.70 9.78
CA PRO A 147 1.41 4.14 9.68
C PRO A 147 0.61 4.77 8.52
N HIS A 148 0.02 5.93 8.72
CA HIS A 148 -0.88 6.65 7.81
C HIS A 148 -2.24 5.97 7.55
N SER A 149 -2.35 4.65 7.50
CA SER A 149 -3.63 3.94 7.35
C SER A 149 -4.49 4.00 8.60
N ARG A 150 -3.88 4.05 9.78
CA ARG A 150 -4.60 4.18 11.07
C ARG A 150 -5.53 5.38 11.06
N ASP A 151 -4.98 6.56 10.82
CA ASP A 151 -5.74 7.82 10.88
C ASP A 151 -6.78 7.89 9.78
N TYR A 152 -6.49 7.33 8.61
CA TYR A 152 -7.44 7.18 7.53
C TYR A 152 -8.67 6.34 7.96
N PHE A 153 -8.47 5.15 8.53
CA PHE A 153 -9.58 4.30 8.97
C PHE A 153 -10.33 4.89 10.17
N LEU A 154 -9.62 5.43 11.17
CA LEU A 154 -10.26 6.08 12.32
C LEU A 154 -11.00 7.35 11.92
N GLY A 155 -10.58 8.04 10.88
CA GLY A 155 -11.22 9.22 10.33
C GLY A 155 -12.67 9.00 9.87
N PHE A 156 -13.04 7.78 9.44
CA PHE A 156 -14.44 7.45 9.11
C PHE A 156 -15.36 7.61 10.31
N PHE A 157 -14.92 7.16 11.47
CA PHE A 157 -15.71 7.25 12.70
C PHE A 157 -15.76 8.67 13.25
N GLY A 158 -14.66 9.41 13.15
CA GLY A 158 -14.60 10.82 13.54
C GLY A 158 -15.61 11.69 12.78
N LYS A 159 -15.78 11.47 11.47
CA LYS A 159 -16.82 12.13 10.66
C LYS A 159 -18.24 11.80 11.11
N LEU A 160 -18.45 10.67 11.76
CA LEU A 160 -19.74 10.21 12.26
C LEU A 160 -20.00 10.60 13.72
N GLY A 161 -19.02 11.25 14.37
CA GLY A 161 -19.12 11.78 15.73
C GLY A 161 -18.95 10.73 16.83
N PHE A 162 -18.22 9.63 16.56
CA PHE A 162 -17.90 8.64 17.59
C PHE A 162 -16.52 8.01 17.35
N GLN A 163 -16.01 7.32 18.37
CA GLN A 163 -14.80 6.51 18.29
C GLN A 163 -15.16 5.03 18.32
N PRO A 164 -14.54 4.18 17.48
CA PRO A 164 -14.79 2.76 17.51
C PRO A 164 -14.16 2.13 18.75
N ARG A 165 -14.76 1.06 19.25
CA ARG A 165 -14.18 0.23 20.29
C ARG A 165 -13.10 -0.67 19.70
N VAL A 166 -11.85 -0.15 19.60
CA VAL A 166 -10.72 -0.94 19.09
C VAL A 166 -10.41 -2.08 20.06
N HIS A 167 -10.67 -3.31 19.63
CA HIS A 167 -10.42 -4.53 20.40
C HIS A 167 -9.06 -5.13 20.08
N HIS A 168 -8.75 -5.24 18.78
CA HIS A 168 -7.45 -5.71 18.30
C HIS A 168 -6.81 -4.71 17.33
N ARG A 169 -5.47 -4.76 17.27
CA ARG A 169 -4.65 -4.00 16.31
C ARG A 169 -3.68 -4.95 15.63
N SER A 170 -3.53 -4.84 14.33
CA SER A 170 -2.60 -5.65 13.58
C SER A 170 -2.04 -4.87 12.39
N GLN A 171 -0.78 -5.11 12.06
CA GLN A 171 -0.17 -4.61 10.82
C GLN A 171 -0.37 -5.60 9.65
N SER A 172 -0.85 -6.80 9.93
CA SER A 172 -1.10 -7.81 8.92
C SER A 172 -2.54 -7.73 8.41
N PHE A 173 -2.67 -7.52 7.10
CA PHE A 173 -3.94 -7.53 6.39
C PHE A 173 -4.71 -8.84 6.61
N GLU A 174 -4.01 -9.98 6.52
CA GLU A 174 -4.66 -11.29 6.66
C GLU A 174 -4.99 -11.64 8.11
N LEU A 175 -4.18 -11.20 9.08
CA LEU A 175 -4.55 -11.39 10.50
C LEU A 175 -5.83 -10.61 10.85
N VAL A 176 -6.02 -9.41 10.32
CA VAL A 176 -7.30 -8.69 10.48
C VAL A 176 -8.47 -9.52 9.93
N ARG A 177 -8.31 -10.11 8.75
CA ARG A 177 -9.33 -10.98 8.14
C ARG A 177 -9.59 -12.23 8.98
N GLY A 178 -8.54 -12.92 9.45
CA GLY A 178 -8.67 -14.08 10.31
C GLY A 178 -9.39 -13.79 11.62
N LEU A 179 -9.03 -12.71 12.32
CA LEU A 179 -9.73 -12.28 13.56
C LEU A 179 -11.20 -11.95 13.30
N VAL A 180 -11.51 -11.28 12.17
CA VAL A 180 -12.92 -11.06 11.80
C VAL A 180 -13.63 -12.38 11.54
N ALA A 181 -13.03 -13.29 10.78
CA ALA A 181 -13.63 -14.59 10.47
C ALA A 181 -13.92 -15.41 11.73
N SER A 182 -13.04 -15.29 12.74
CA SER A 182 -13.19 -15.95 14.06
C SER A 182 -14.26 -15.30 14.96
N GLY A 183 -14.86 -14.16 14.55
CA GLY A 183 -15.91 -13.50 15.32
C GLY A 183 -15.42 -12.52 16.38
N GLU A 184 -14.14 -12.14 16.38
CA GLU A 184 -13.54 -11.18 17.33
C GLU A 184 -14.01 -9.73 17.12
N GLY A 185 -14.76 -9.48 16.06
CA GLY A 185 -15.29 -8.17 15.72
C GLY A 185 -15.40 -7.93 14.23
N TYR A 186 -15.49 -6.65 13.85
CA TYR A 186 -15.50 -6.23 12.45
C TYR A 186 -14.22 -5.48 12.08
N GLY A 187 -13.91 -5.44 10.79
CA GLY A 187 -12.77 -4.68 10.25
C GLY A 187 -13.17 -3.73 9.13
N ILE A 188 -12.28 -2.82 8.75
CA ILE A 188 -12.39 -2.00 7.54
C ILE A 188 -11.10 -2.18 6.74
N LEU A 189 -11.24 -2.54 5.47
CA LEU A 189 -10.13 -2.68 4.54
C LEU A 189 -10.45 -1.99 3.20
N ASN A 190 -9.41 -1.63 2.45
CA ASN A 190 -9.56 -1.00 1.14
C ASN A 190 -9.61 -2.03 0.01
N LEU A 191 -8.88 -3.13 0.13
CA LEU A 191 -8.78 -4.15 -0.91
C LEU A 191 -9.52 -5.42 -0.50
N GLN A 192 -10.17 -6.02 -1.48
CA GLN A 192 -10.92 -7.25 -1.30
C GLN A 192 -10.29 -8.36 -2.16
N PRO A 193 -9.77 -9.43 -1.55
CA PRO A 193 -9.35 -10.62 -2.28
C PRO A 193 -10.52 -11.25 -3.05
N ALA A 194 -10.22 -11.93 -4.14
CA ALA A 194 -11.23 -12.68 -4.90
C ALA A 194 -11.90 -13.76 -4.05
N SER A 195 -11.16 -14.38 -3.13
CA SER A 195 -11.71 -15.32 -2.14
C SER A 195 -12.06 -14.61 -0.83
N GLN A 196 -13.23 -14.92 -0.29
CA GLN A 196 -13.63 -14.50 1.04
C GLN A 196 -13.08 -15.40 2.15
N GLN A 197 -12.43 -16.50 1.80
CA GLN A 197 -11.75 -17.36 2.76
C GLN A 197 -10.46 -16.72 3.26
N THR A 198 -10.15 -16.96 4.53
CA THR A 198 -8.90 -16.59 5.17
C THR A 198 -7.88 -17.72 5.08
N TYR A 199 -6.61 -17.47 5.38
CA TYR A 199 -5.56 -18.50 5.28
C TYR A 199 -5.78 -19.69 6.23
N ASP A 200 -6.47 -19.49 7.34
CA ASP A 200 -6.88 -20.51 8.30
C ASP A 200 -8.20 -21.21 7.96
N GLY A 201 -8.79 -20.87 6.78
CA GLY A 201 -10.04 -21.48 6.30
C GLY A 201 -11.33 -20.82 6.81
N GLY A 202 -11.22 -19.78 7.63
CA GLY A 202 -12.36 -18.96 8.03
C GLY A 202 -12.99 -18.22 6.85
N THR A 203 -14.16 -17.61 7.04
CA THR A 203 -14.85 -16.88 5.98
C THR A 203 -15.35 -15.53 6.47
N VAL A 204 -15.10 -14.48 5.69
CA VAL A 204 -15.57 -13.11 5.94
C VAL A 204 -16.64 -12.71 4.92
N LYS A 205 -17.50 -11.75 5.30
CA LYS A 205 -18.36 -11.00 4.39
C LYS A 205 -17.77 -9.61 4.18
N CYS A 206 -17.82 -9.12 2.96
CA CYS A 206 -17.40 -7.76 2.62
C CYS A 206 -18.64 -6.94 2.22
N LEU A 207 -18.87 -5.83 2.90
CA LEU A 207 -20.02 -4.96 2.67
C LEU A 207 -19.56 -3.54 2.34
N PRO A 208 -20.15 -2.88 1.32
CA PRO A 208 -19.87 -1.48 1.04
C PRO A 208 -20.25 -0.58 2.22
N ILE A 209 -19.42 0.41 2.50
CA ILE A 209 -19.73 1.49 3.45
C ILE A 209 -20.66 2.48 2.77
N ARG A 210 -21.69 2.93 3.46
CA ARG A 210 -22.71 3.84 2.93
C ARG A 210 -22.28 5.31 2.98
N GLU A 211 -21.46 5.67 3.95
CA GLU A 211 -20.93 7.02 4.16
C GLU A 211 -19.91 7.48 3.14
#